data_a4b7f89aa7fa334faf1a18843a800335
#
_entry.id   a4b7f89aa7fa334faf1a18843a800335
#
_cell.length_a   1.000
_cell.length_b   1.000
_cell.length_c   1.000
_cell.angle_alpha   90.00
_cell.angle_beta   90.00
_cell.angle_gamma   90.00
#
_symmetry.space_group_name_H-M   'P 1'
#
loop_
_entity.id
_entity.type
_entity.pdbx_description
1 polymer ?
#
loop_
_entity_poly.entity_id
_entity_poly.type
_entity_poly.pdbx_seq_one_letter_code
_entity_poly.pdbx_strand_id
1 'polypeptide(L)'
;MVAIQTSSTTAPSDPAGQSLESLESRESPACDANRPAVPAASLAGAERLPRRRYRGLRKFMRNKAAVAGAIIVAFAVFVALLAPWISPYDPIATSFLTVRQAPSALHWFGTDELGRDILARMIFGARASLAAGVVSVGIAVIVGVPLGLLAGYFGRWVDAIVSRLADALLSIPFLILAIAMAAFLGASLTNAMIAIGVSAMPRFVRLARAQALSVKAEEYVEGARAIGLTDARIVVRYILPNVLPPIIVQASLTVATAIIAEASLSFLGLGQLPPLPSWGSMLNTAKDFVEQAPWMSIFPGIAIFLTVLGFNLLGDGLRDALDPREQ
;
A
#
# COMPACT_ATOMS: atom_id res chain seq x y z
N MET A 1 11.12 2.71 -64.99
CA MET A 1 11.98 1.78 -65.77
C MET A 1 12.29 0.62 -64.86
N VAL A 2 12.09 -0.62 -65.34
CA VAL A 2 12.32 -1.94 -64.70
C VAL A 2 11.22 -2.39 -63.80
N ALA A 3 10.42 -3.23 -64.12
CA ALA A 3 10.12 -4.46 -64.91
C ALA A 3 9.26 -5.34 -63.97
N ILE A 4 8.06 -5.58 -64.45
CA ILE A 4 7.06 -6.51 -63.95
C ILE A 4 7.51 -7.92 -64.35
N GLN A 5 7.54 -8.85 -63.40
CA GLN A 5 7.52 -10.30 -63.71
C GLN A 5 6.26 -10.92 -63.21
N THR A 6 5.44 -11.25 -64.16
CA THR A 6 4.32 -12.17 -64.06
C THR A 6 4.81 -13.62 -64.10
N SER A 7 4.40 -14.45 -63.17
CA SER A 7 4.47 -15.91 -63.33
C SER A 7 3.11 -16.56 -63.03
N SER A 8 2.76 -17.36 -63.96
CA SER A 8 1.51 -18.03 -64.32
C SER A 8 1.01 -19.04 -63.30
N THR A 9 -0.30 -19.03 -63.22
CA THR A 9 -1.30 -20.04 -62.88
C THR A 9 -0.96 -21.48 -63.19
N THR A 10 -1.07 -22.40 -62.24
CA THR A 10 -1.51 -23.77 -62.49
C THR A 10 -2.39 -24.20 -61.31
N ALA A 11 -3.65 -24.49 -61.62
CA ALA A 11 -4.61 -25.19 -60.74
C ALA A 11 -4.26 -26.68 -60.70
N PRO A 12 -4.43 -27.35 -59.55
CA PRO A 12 -4.60 -28.81 -59.53
C PRO A 12 -6.04 -29.19 -59.22
N SER A 13 -6.48 -30.10 -60.05
CA SER A 13 -7.59 -31.00 -60.10
C SER A 13 -8.13 -31.53 -58.75
N ASP A 14 -9.44 -31.48 -58.67
CA ASP A 14 -10.35 -32.17 -57.75
C ASP A 14 -10.21 -33.72 -57.86
N PRO A 15 -10.17 -34.47 -56.76
CA PRO A 15 -10.62 -35.83 -56.70
C PRO A 15 -11.77 -36.01 -55.73
N ALA A 16 -12.96 -35.69 -56.19
CA ALA A 16 -14.18 -36.28 -55.64
C ALA A 16 -14.24 -37.75 -55.99
N GLY A 17 -14.24 -38.62 -55.01
CA GLY A 17 -14.58 -40.04 -55.20
C GLY A 17 -13.72 -41.02 -54.44
N GLN A 18 -13.74 -40.98 -53.11
CA GLN A 18 -13.38 -42.19 -52.32
C GLN A 18 -14.41 -42.35 -51.18
N SER A 19 -15.38 -43.16 -51.54
CA SER A 19 -16.10 -44.21 -50.80
C SER A 19 -16.30 -44.10 -49.30
N LEU A 20 -17.58 -43.94 -48.99
CA LEU A 20 -18.26 -44.03 -47.70
C LEU A 20 -18.28 -45.44 -47.07
N GLU A 21 -17.37 -46.34 -47.43
CA GLU A 21 -17.41 -47.74 -47.00
C GLU A 21 -16.42 -48.15 -45.92
N SER A 22 -15.71 -47.24 -45.27
CA SER A 22 -14.71 -47.59 -44.26
C SER A 22 -14.98 -47.08 -42.83
N LEU A 23 -16.23 -46.72 -42.51
CA LEU A 23 -16.60 -46.21 -41.16
C LEU A 23 -17.44 -47.15 -40.29
N GLU A 24 -17.69 -48.39 -40.76
CA GLU A 24 -18.58 -49.35 -40.05
C GLU A 24 -17.87 -50.46 -39.25
N SER A 25 -16.60 -50.36 -38.96
CA SER A 25 -15.92 -51.38 -38.11
C SER A 25 -15.01 -50.73 -37.05
N ARG A 26 -15.55 -49.81 -36.23
CA ARG A 26 -14.95 -49.54 -34.92
C ARG A 26 -15.78 -50.23 -33.85
N GLU A 27 -15.37 -51.45 -33.57
CA GLU A 27 -15.79 -52.22 -32.41
C GLU A 27 -15.66 -51.39 -31.14
N SER A 28 -16.73 -51.37 -30.35
CA SER A 28 -16.78 -50.88 -28.98
C SER A 28 -15.63 -51.50 -28.18
N PRO A 29 -14.76 -50.73 -27.49
CA PRO A 29 -13.75 -51.36 -26.65
C PRO A 29 -14.47 -52.08 -25.50
N ALA A 30 -14.36 -53.42 -25.53
CA ALA A 30 -14.78 -54.31 -24.47
C ALA A 30 -14.18 -53.78 -23.14
N CYS A 31 -15.05 -53.70 -22.14
CA CYS A 31 -14.69 -53.32 -20.78
C CYS A 31 -13.60 -54.31 -20.28
N ASP A 32 -12.35 -53.84 -20.27
CA ASP A 32 -11.21 -54.65 -19.82
C ASP A 32 -11.33 -54.86 -18.30
N ALA A 33 -11.87 -56.02 -17.92
CA ALA A 33 -12.07 -56.47 -16.53
C ALA A 33 -10.75 -56.68 -15.76
N ASN A 34 -9.60 -56.39 -16.39
CA ASN A 34 -8.29 -56.63 -15.82
C ASN A 34 -7.53 -55.32 -15.47
N ARG A 35 -8.24 -54.23 -15.18
CA ARG A 35 -7.60 -53.06 -14.54
C ARG A 35 -7.25 -53.44 -13.10
N PRO A 36 -5.97 -53.45 -12.72
CA PRO A 36 -5.61 -53.68 -11.33
C PRO A 36 -6.30 -52.62 -10.47
N ALA A 37 -7.08 -53.05 -9.49
CA ALA A 37 -7.71 -52.19 -8.50
C ALA A 37 -6.64 -51.34 -7.85
N VAL A 38 -6.76 -50.00 -8.00
CA VAL A 38 -5.89 -49.03 -7.30
C VAL A 38 -6.06 -49.32 -5.81
N PRO A 39 -4.98 -49.71 -5.08
CA PRO A 39 -5.11 -50.08 -3.68
C PRO A 39 -5.63 -48.88 -2.90
N ALA A 40 -6.72 -49.09 -2.16
CA ALA A 40 -7.35 -48.06 -1.31
C ALA A 40 -6.39 -47.45 -0.25
N ALA A 41 -5.21 -48.01 -0.10
CA ALA A 41 -4.15 -47.51 0.77
C ALA A 41 -3.48 -46.20 0.28
N SER A 42 -3.66 -45.81 -1.00
CA SER A 42 -3.04 -44.57 -1.52
C SER A 42 -3.78 -43.28 -1.11
N LEU A 43 -5.01 -43.41 -0.56
CA LEU A 43 -5.79 -42.26 -0.08
C LEU A 43 -5.54 -41.91 1.40
N ALA A 44 -4.81 -42.76 2.14
CA ALA A 44 -4.49 -42.52 3.54
C ALA A 44 -3.30 -41.56 3.77
N GLY A 45 -2.61 -41.19 2.69
CA GLY A 45 -1.48 -40.24 2.70
C GLY A 45 -1.84 -38.81 2.35
N ALA A 46 -3.09 -38.38 2.58
CA ALA A 46 -3.41 -36.94 2.56
C ALA A 46 -2.67 -36.27 3.73
N GLU A 47 -1.37 -36.02 3.55
CA GLU A 47 -0.60 -35.13 4.43
C GLU A 47 -1.44 -33.89 4.66
N ARG A 48 -1.81 -33.70 5.92
CA ARG A 48 -2.48 -32.48 6.36
C ARG A 48 -1.55 -31.33 6.02
N LEU A 49 -1.82 -30.67 4.88
CA LEU A 49 -1.10 -29.46 4.48
C LEU A 49 -1.06 -28.52 5.69
N PRO A 50 0.12 -28.16 6.18
CA PRO A 50 0.22 -27.30 7.36
C PRO A 50 -0.52 -26.00 7.06
N ARG A 51 -1.38 -25.59 8.00
CA ARG A 51 -2.26 -24.43 7.90
C ARG A 51 -1.50 -23.23 7.31
N ARG A 52 -1.89 -22.80 6.14
CA ARG A 52 -1.30 -21.74 5.30
C ARG A 52 -1.00 -20.42 6.07
N ARG A 53 -1.72 -20.19 7.17
CA ARG A 53 -1.67 -18.98 8.00
C ARG A 53 -0.35 -18.77 8.76
N TYR A 54 0.40 -19.83 9.07
CA TYR A 54 1.65 -19.73 9.85
C TYR A 54 2.91 -19.60 8.99
N ARG A 55 2.84 -19.91 7.70
CA ARG A 55 4.00 -19.83 6.80
C ARG A 55 4.44 -18.37 6.58
N GLY A 56 3.49 -17.46 6.28
CA GLY A 56 3.78 -16.04 6.08
C GLY A 56 4.40 -15.39 7.32
N LEU A 57 3.83 -15.65 8.51
CA LEU A 57 4.36 -15.13 9.77
C LEU A 57 5.79 -15.67 10.05
N ARG A 58 6.04 -16.95 9.80
CA ARG A 58 7.39 -17.54 9.97
C ARG A 58 8.39 -16.96 8.99
N LYS A 59 7.97 -16.69 7.72
CA LYS A 59 8.81 -16.04 6.71
C LYS A 59 9.15 -14.61 7.13
N PHE A 60 8.13 -13.84 7.57
CA PHE A 60 8.31 -12.50 8.14
C PHE A 60 9.31 -12.47 9.30
N MET A 61 9.16 -13.36 10.29
CA MET A 61 10.04 -13.45 11.47
C MET A 61 11.48 -13.87 11.12
N ARG A 62 11.71 -14.51 9.97
CA ARG A 62 13.07 -14.85 9.50
C ARG A 62 13.78 -13.68 8.80
N ASN A 63 13.03 -12.70 8.31
CA ASN A 63 13.60 -11.51 7.70
C ASN A 63 13.96 -10.49 8.80
N LYS A 64 15.25 -10.37 9.12
CA LYS A 64 15.76 -9.50 10.19
C LYS A 64 15.41 -8.02 9.94
N ALA A 65 15.42 -7.57 8.68
CA ALA A 65 15.06 -6.20 8.33
C ALA A 65 13.58 -5.93 8.60
N ALA A 66 12.69 -6.87 8.25
CA ALA A 66 11.25 -6.77 8.54
C ALA A 66 10.98 -6.69 10.05
N VAL A 67 11.67 -7.52 10.83
CA VAL A 67 11.54 -7.50 12.31
C VAL A 67 12.05 -6.18 12.87
N ALA A 68 13.21 -5.68 12.40
CA ALA A 68 13.73 -4.37 12.82
C ALA A 68 12.74 -3.24 12.48
N GLY A 69 12.18 -3.24 11.26
CA GLY A 69 11.14 -2.29 10.86
C GLY A 69 9.90 -2.35 11.76
N ALA A 70 9.41 -3.57 12.05
CA ALA A 70 8.28 -3.78 12.94
C ALA A 70 8.55 -3.26 14.37
N ILE A 71 9.76 -3.47 14.90
CA ILE A 71 10.16 -2.96 16.23
C ILE A 71 10.18 -1.43 16.23
N ILE A 72 10.76 -0.79 15.21
CA ILE A 72 10.82 0.68 15.10
C ILE A 72 9.40 1.27 15.05
N VAL A 73 8.54 0.72 14.19
CA VAL A 73 7.15 1.18 14.06
C VAL A 73 6.38 0.95 15.37
N ALA A 74 6.51 -0.23 15.98
CA ALA A 74 5.86 -0.55 17.24
C ALA A 74 6.32 0.40 18.36
N PHE A 75 7.62 0.74 18.42
CA PHE A 75 8.16 1.70 19.38
C PHE A 75 7.58 3.11 19.13
N ALA A 76 7.54 3.59 17.89
CA ALA A 76 6.96 4.89 17.56
C ALA A 76 5.46 4.97 17.92
N VAL A 77 4.70 3.91 17.64
CA VAL A 77 3.29 3.80 18.02
C VAL A 77 3.14 3.75 19.55
N PHE A 78 3.97 2.99 20.25
CA PHE A 78 3.98 2.91 21.70
C PHE A 78 4.22 4.27 22.34
N VAL A 79 5.23 5.01 21.88
CA VAL A 79 5.53 6.38 22.34
C VAL A 79 4.34 7.32 22.06
N ALA A 80 3.75 7.24 20.89
CA ALA A 80 2.60 8.08 20.54
C ALA A 80 1.36 7.79 21.39
N LEU A 81 1.05 6.52 21.69
CA LEU A 81 -0.09 6.14 22.51
C LEU A 81 0.11 6.53 23.97
N LEU A 82 1.29 6.31 24.50
CA LEU A 82 1.61 6.57 25.91
C LEU A 82 2.15 7.99 26.16
N ALA A 83 2.10 8.87 25.16
CA ALA A 83 2.59 10.25 25.26
C ALA A 83 2.16 10.98 26.55
N PRO A 84 0.89 10.96 27.01
CA PRO A 84 0.49 11.65 28.23
C PRO A 84 1.12 11.12 29.51
N TRP A 85 1.57 9.85 29.52
CA TRP A 85 2.17 9.21 30.70
C TRP A 85 3.70 9.21 30.70
N ILE A 86 4.30 9.25 29.51
CA ILE A 86 5.76 9.20 29.38
C ILE A 86 6.38 10.58 29.36
N SER A 87 5.64 11.61 28.91
CA SER A 87 6.18 12.96 28.80
C SER A 87 6.48 13.56 30.15
N PRO A 88 7.73 14.01 30.39
CA PRO A 88 8.09 14.62 31.68
C PRO A 88 7.53 16.03 31.85
N TYR A 89 7.21 16.70 30.72
CA TYR A 89 6.73 18.10 30.70
C TYR A 89 5.50 18.24 29.81
N ASP A 90 4.74 19.34 30.02
CA ASP A 90 3.69 19.76 29.08
C ASP A 90 4.33 20.28 27.78
N PRO A 91 3.97 19.73 26.60
CA PRO A 91 4.57 20.10 25.32
C PRO A 91 4.27 21.54 24.88
N ILE A 92 3.34 22.23 25.54
CA ILE A 92 2.95 23.63 25.22
C ILE A 92 3.39 24.61 26.30
N ALA A 93 3.84 24.16 27.47
CA ALA A 93 4.29 25.04 28.55
C ALA A 93 5.54 25.82 28.13
N THR A 94 5.47 27.13 28.13
CA THR A 94 6.55 28.05 27.76
C THR A 94 7.33 28.53 28.96
N SER A 95 8.66 28.73 28.82
CA SER A 95 9.53 29.29 29.85
C SER A 95 10.58 30.22 29.23
N PHE A 96 10.40 31.50 29.38
CA PHE A 96 11.34 32.48 28.84
C PHE A 96 12.72 32.46 29.52
N LEU A 97 12.86 31.78 30.68
CA LEU A 97 14.14 31.58 31.35
C LEU A 97 15.00 30.47 30.72
N THR A 98 14.38 29.58 29.96
CA THR A 98 15.02 28.40 29.38
C THR A 98 15.00 28.39 27.87
N VAL A 99 14.95 29.56 27.21
CA VAL A 99 14.89 29.70 25.75
C VAL A 99 16.17 29.14 25.11
N ARG A 100 16.02 28.20 24.15
CA ARG A 100 17.08 27.63 23.34
C ARG A 100 18.26 27.09 24.17
N GLN A 101 17.97 26.44 25.29
CA GLN A 101 19.01 25.80 26.09
C GLN A 101 19.42 24.47 25.42
N ALA A 102 20.73 24.23 25.40
CA ALA A 102 21.29 22.97 24.91
C ALA A 102 20.82 21.76 25.75
N PRO A 103 20.87 20.55 25.21
CA PRO A 103 20.59 19.33 25.95
C PRO A 103 21.27 19.28 27.31
N SER A 104 20.50 19.01 28.37
CA SER A 104 20.92 19.00 29.76
C SER A 104 20.23 17.91 30.57
N ALA A 105 20.63 17.73 31.85
CA ALA A 105 19.96 16.76 32.73
C ALA A 105 18.49 17.11 33.02
N LEU A 106 18.10 18.39 32.94
CA LEU A 106 16.73 18.86 33.09
C LEU A 106 15.94 18.72 31.78
N HIS A 107 16.55 19.07 30.65
CA HIS A 107 15.94 19.01 29.31
C HIS A 107 16.82 18.14 28.41
N TRP A 108 16.53 16.84 28.34
CA TRP A 108 17.39 15.85 27.67
C TRP A 108 17.66 16.17 26.20
N PHE A 109 16.68 16.75 25.50
CA PHE A 109 16.84 17.16 24.10
C PHE A 109 16.95 18.70 23.95
N GLY A 110 17.10 19.40 25.06
CA GLY A 110 17.12 20.86 25.09
C GLY A 110 15.75 21.49 24.97
N THR A 111 15.72 22.78 24.75
CA THR A 111 14.49 23.57 24.65
C THR A 111 14.42 24.32 23.32
N ASP A 112 13.20 24.74 22.96
CA ASP A 112 12.93 25.47 21.73
C ASP A 112 12.97 27.02 21.91
N GLU A 113 12.49 27.74 20.89
CA GLU A 113 12.48 29.20 20.82
C GLU A 113 11.58 29.89 21.88
N LEU A 114 10.68 29.13 22.48
CA LEU A 114 9.80 29.58 23.57
C LEU A 114 10.15 28.93 24.92
N GLY A 115 11.27 28.19 24.99
CA GLY A 115 11.70 27.49 26.17
C GLY A 115 10.89 26.23 26.48
N ARG A 116 10.15 25.67 25.49
CA ARG A 116 9.39 24.43 25.64
C ARG A 116 10.35 23.24 25.50
N ASP A 117 10.08 22.17 26.25
CA ASP A 117 10.88 20.95 26.21
C ASP A 117 10.74 20.21 24.88
N ILE A 118 11.86 19.97 24.18
CA ILE A 118 11.85 19.33 22.87
C ILE A 118 11.47 17.84 22.96
N LEU A 119 11.91 17.11 24.01
CA LEU A 119 11.54 15.72 24.18
C LEU A 119 10.02 15.57 24.35
N ALA A 120 9.40 16.37 25.21
CA ALA A 120 7.95 16.39 25.38
C ALA A 120 7.23 16.68 24.06
N ARG A 121 7.68 17.67 23.31
CA ARG A 121 7.14 18.00 21.98
C ARG A 121 7.33 16.90 20.96
N MET A 122 8.46 16.20 20.98
CA MET A 122 8.71 15.04 20.11
C MET A 122 7.78 13.87 20.39
N ILE A 123 7.56 13.56 21.68
CA ILE A 123 6.66 12.49 22.13
C ILE A 123 5.21 12.81 21.69
N PHE A 124 4.73 14.02 21.93
CA PHE A 124 3.39 14.42 21.49
C PHE A 124 3.29 14.61 19.97
N GLY A 125 4.37 15.10 19.33
CA GLY A 125 4.47 15.24 17.89
C GLY A 125 4.38 13.90 17.14
N ALA A 126 4.84 12.81 17.76
CA ALA A 126 4.69 11.46 17.20
C ALA A 126 3.20 11.11 16.95
N ARG A 127 2.29 11.53 17.85
CA ARG A 127 0.84 11.29 17.66
C ARG A 127 0.31 11.96 16.40
N ALA A 128 0.65 13.24 16.19
CA ALA A 128 0.22 13.99 15.03
C ALA A 128 0.79 13.42 13.72
N SER A 129 2.11 13.19 13.68
CA SER A 129 2.80 12.73 12.47
C SER A 129 2.44 11.28 12.09
N LEU A 130 2.29 10.36 13.06
CA LEU A 130 1.82 8.99 12.79
C LEU A 130 0.34 8.97 12.40
N ALA A 131 -0.52 9.73 13.08
CA ALA A 131 -1.93 9.84 12.73
C ALA A 131 -2.09 10.39 11.30
N ALA A 132 -1.30 11.39 10.92
CA ALA A 132 -1.31 11.93 9.57
C ALA A 132 -0.97 10.87 8.52
N GLY A 133 0.09 10.07 8.76
CA GLY A 133 0.46 8.97 7.87
C GLY A 133 -0.66 7.94 7.71
N VAL A 134 -1.18 7.42 8.82
CA VAL A 134 -2.18 6.34 8.83
C VAL A 134 -3.53 6.81 8.30
N VAL A 135 -4.02 7.97 8.75
CA VAL A 135 -5.33 8.50 8.33
C VAL A 135 -5.33 8.86 6.85
N SER A 136 -4.27 9.51 6.34
CA SER A 136 -4.16 9.84 4.91
C SER A 136 -4.19 8.58 4.03
N VAL A 137 -3.43 7.55 4.41
CA VAL A 137 -3.44 6.28 3.68
C VAL A 137 -4.79 5.57 3.84
N GLY A 138 -5.42 5.65 5.01
CA GLY A 138 -6.78 5.16 5.23
C GLY A 138 -7.77 5.78 4.26
N ILE A 139 -7.76 7.10 4.08
CA ILE A 139 -8.59 7.82 3.10
C ILE A 139 -8.31 7.31 1.68
N ALA A 140 -7.03 7.21 1.30
CA ALA A 140 -6.64 6.75 -0.03
C ALA A 140 -7.10 5.31 -0.32
N VAL A 141 -7.02 4.41 0.66
CA VAL A 141 -7.46 3.01 0.54
C VAL A 141 -8.97 2.90 0.51
N ILE A 142 -9.69 3.55 1.46
CA ILE A 142 -11.15 3.46 1.60
C ILE A 142 -11.86 3.98 0.34
N VAL A 143 -11.31 5.00 -0.31
CA VAL A 143 -11.89 5.57 -1.54
C VAL A 143 -11.29 4.90 -2.79
N GLY A 144 -9.96 4.77 -2.85
CA GLY A 144 -9.26 4.31 -4.04
C GLY A 144 -9.47 2.83 -4.37
N VAL A 145 -9.50 1.96 -3.34
CA VAL A 145 -9.68 0.52 -3.58
C VAL A 145 -11.08 0.18 -4.13
N PRO A 146 -12.19 0.67 -3.56
CA PRO A 146 -13.51 0.44 -4.16
C PRO A 146 -13.63 0.98 -5.58
N LEU A 147 -13.14 2.19 -5.86
CA LEU A 147 -13.16 2.75 -7.22
C LEU A 147 -12.35 1.89 -8.20
N GLY A 148 -11.17 1.41 -7.79
CA GLY A 148 -10.34 0.52 -8.59
C GLY A 148 -10.98 -0.85 -8.83
N LEU A 149 -11.61 -1.44 -7.81
CA LEU A 149 -12.36 -2.69 -7.93
C LEU A 149 -13.55 -2.55 -8.90
N LEU A 150 -14.32 -1.47 -8.79
CA LEU A 150 -15.44 -1.19 -9.68
C LEU A 150 -14.95 -1.02 -11.12
N ALA A 151 -13.89 -0.25 -11.34
CA ALA A 151 -13.30 -0.06 -12.66
C ALA A 151 -12.81 -1.38 -13.26
N GLY A 152 -12.06 -2.20 -12.51
CA GLY A 152 -11.53 -3.48 -12.97
C GLY A 152 -12.61 -4.54 -13.21
N TYR A 153 -13.63 -4.60 -12.35
CA TYR A 153 -14.68 -5.61 -12.45
C TYR A 153 -15.70 -5.30 -13.56
N PHE A 154 -16.30 -4.10 -13.54
CA PHE A 154 -17.34 -3.72 -14.51
C PHE A 154 -16.76 -3.32 -15.88
N GLY A 155 -15.56 -2.73 -15.91
CA GLY A 155 -14.93 -2.32 -17.16
C GLY A 155 -15.70 -1.22 -17.88
N ARG A 156 -15.55 -1.15 -19.22
CA ARG A 156 -16.30 -0.25 -20.12
C ARG A 156 -16.30 1.21 -19.63
N TRP A 157 -17.48 1.81 -19.42
CA TRP A 157 -17.64 3.21 -19.01
C TRP A 157 -17.10 3.51 -17.63
N VAL A 158 -17.29 2.60 -16.66
CA VAL A 158 -16.78 2.78 -15.30
C VAL A 158 -15.26 2.85 -15.33
N ASP A 159 -14.65 1.91 -16.04
CA ASP A 159 -13.21 1.89 -16.22
C ASP A 159 -12.67 3.13 -16.92
N ALA A 160 -13.32 3.55 -18.02
CA ALA A 160 -12.90 4.73 -18.77
C ALA A 160 -12.93 6.01 -17.92
N ILE A 161 -13.99 6.23 -17.14
CA ILE A 161 -14.12 7.43 -16.28
C ILE A 161 -13.11 7.40 -15.13
N VAL A 162 -13.08 6.30 -14.37
CA VAL A 162 -12.22 6.17 -13.17
C VAL A 162 -10.75 6.24 -13.56
N SER A 163 -10.34 5.55 -14.64
CA SER A 163 -8.96 5.58 -15.12
C SER A 163 -8.55 6.96 -15.62
N ARG A 164 -9.42 7.66 -16.38
CA ARG A 164 -9.12 9.03 -16.85
C ARG A 164 -8.96 10.01 -15.69
N LEU A 165 -9.83 9.92 -14.67
CA LEU A 165 -9.71 10.75 -13.47
C LEU A 165 -8.42 10.45 -12.69
N ALA A 166 -8.11 9.16 -12.50
CA ALA A 166 -6.87 8.75 -11.85
C ALA A 166 -5.63 9.22 -12.63
N ASP A 167 -5.65 9.12 -13.96
CA ASP A 167 -4.57 9.57 -14.83
C ASP A 167 -4.37 11.09 -14.78
N ALA A 168 -5.46 11.86 -14.76
CA ALA A 168 -5.43 13.30 -14.59
C ALA A 168 -4.79 13.72 -13.25
N LEU A 169 -5.13 13.04 -12.16
CA LEU A 169 -4.51 13.30 -10.85
C LEU A 169 -3.04 12.87 -10.80
N LEU A 170 -2.67 11.77 -11.46
CA LEU A 170 -1.30 11.29 -11.53
C LEU A 170 -0.39 12.10 -12.46
N SER A 171 -0.95 12.92 -13.35
CA SER A 171 -0.17 13.84 -14.18
C SER A 171 0.48 14.96 -13.36
N ILE A 172 -0.05 15.24 -12.17
CA ILE A 172 0.49 16.22 -11.23
C ILE A 172 1.42 15.49 -10.25
N PRO A 173 2.65 15.96 -10.00
CA PRO A 173 3.51 15.40 -8.97
C PRO A 173 2.81 15.38 -7.60
N PHE A 174 2.87 14.22 -6.92
CA PHE A 174 2.15 13.93 -5.68
C PHE A 174 2.22 15.06 -4.63
N LEU A 175 3.44 15.57 -4.34
CA LEU A 175 3.65 16.59 -3.33
C LEU A 175 3.07 17.94 -3.76
N ILE A 176 3.15 18.28 -5.04
CA ILE A 176 2.59 19.52 -5.58
C ILE A 176 1.06 19.49 -5.45
N LEU A 177 0.42 18.38 -5.79
CA LEU A 177 -1.02 18.21 -5.64
C LEU A 177 -1.43 18.31 -4.16
N ALA A 178 -0.68 17.68 -3.25
CA ALA A 178 -0.95 17.75 -1.81
C ALA A 178 -0.81 19.18 -1.27
N ILE A 179 0.23 19.94 -1.68
CA ILE A 179 0.43 21.33 -1.28
C ILE A 179 -0.71 22.20 -1.81
N ALA A 180 -1.07 22.08 -3.08
CA ALA A 180 -2.15 22.88 -3.68
C ALA A 180 -3.49 22.62 -2.99
N MET A 181 -3.80 21.35 -2.70
CA MET A 181 -5.02 21.00 -1.97
C MET A 181 -5.01 21.50 -0.52
N ALA A 182 -3.89 21.34 0.19
CA ALA A 182 -3.79 21.83 1.57
C ALA A 182 -3.89 23.35 1.64
N ALA A 183 -3.29 24.06 0.70
CA ALA A 183 -3.40 25.52 0.60
C ALA A 183 -4.84 25.97 0.31
N PHE A 184 -5.57 25.25 -0.55
CA PHE A 184 -6.97 25.51 -0.87
C PHE A 184 -7.91 25.25 0.32
N LEU A 185 -7.69 24.15 1.06
CA LEU A 185 -8.50 23.75 2.20
C LEU A 185 -8.20 24.60 3.46
N GLY A 186 -7.05 25.28 3.50
CA GLY A 186 -6.56 26.01 4.65
C GLY A 186 -5.67 25.18 5.56
N ALA A 187 -4.81 25.87 6.33
CA ALA A 187 -3.80 25.26 7.18
C ALA A 187 -4.43 24.53 8.38
N SER A 188 -4.37 23.23 8.40
CA SER A 188 -4.69 22.38 9.56
C SER A 188 -4.17 20.95 9.34
N LEU A 189 -3.94 20.22 10.42
CA LEU A 189 -3.53 18.83 10.33
C LEU A 189 -4.57 17.96 9.59
N THR A 190 -5.86 18.17 9.86
CA THR A 190 -6.96 17.43 9.21
C THR A 190 -7.00 17.70 7.71
N ASN A 191 -6.86 18.95 7.29
CA ASN A 191 -6.84 19.32 5.88
C ASN A 191 -5.60 18.76 5.17
N ALA A 192 -4.45 18.75 5.83
CA ALA A 192 -3.24 18.10 5.34
C ALA A 192 -3.44 16.60 5.14
N MET A 193 -4.08 15.91 6.10
CA MET A 193 -4.42 14.47 5.97
C MET A 193 -5.32 14.21 4.76
N ILE A 194 -6.34 15.03 4.55
CA ILE A 194 -7.26 14.92 3.39
C ILE A 194 -6.49 15.16 2.10
N ALA A 195 -5.69 16.22 2.04
CA ALA A 195 -4.91 16.57 0.86
C ALA A 195 -3.93 15.45 0.46
N ILE A 196 -3.19 14.89 1.42
CA ILE A 196 -2.27 13.76 1.21
C ILE A 196 -3.05 12.52 0.78
N GLY A 197 -4.18 12.22 1.45
CA GLY A 197 -5.01 11.05 1.16
C GLY A 197 -5.57 11.07 -0.26
N VAL A 198 -6.15 12.20 -0.68
CA VAL A 198 -6.68 12.37 -2.04
C VAL A 198 -5.55 12.29 -3.08
N SER A 199 -4.39 12.90 -2.79
CA SER A 199 -3.23 12.84 -3.69
C SER A 199 -2.64 11.42 -3.82
N ALA A 200 -2.76 10.58 -2.79
CA ALA A 200 -2.31 9.18 -2.82
C ALA A 200 -3.33 8.22 -3.46
N MET A 201 -4.63 8.56 -3.44
CA MET A 201 -5.74 7.72 -3.88
C MET A 201 -5.56 7.13 -5.29
N PRO A 202 -5.09 7.85 -6.33
CA PRO A 202 -5.00 7.31 -7.68
C PRO A 202 -4.06 6.09 -7.80
N ARG A 203 -3.03 6.00 -6.96
CA ARG A 203 -2.14 4.84 -6.90
C ARG A 203 -2.89 3.58 -6.46
N PHE A 204 -3.78 3.69 -5.47
CA PHE A 204 -4.62 2.60 -5.00
C PHE A 204 -5.70 2.23 -6.00
N VAL A 205 -6.27 3.21 -6.71
CA VAL A 205 -7.21 2.97 -7.82
C VAL A 205 -6.55 2.09 -8.88
N ARG A 206 -5.37 2.48 -9.36
CA ARG A 206 -4.63 1.71 -10.39
C ARG A 206 -4.25 0.32 -9.91
N LEU A 207 -3.75 0.20 -8.70
CA LEU A 207 -3.35 -1.09 -8.14
C LEU A 207 -4.55 -2.03 -7.99
N ALA A 208 -5.64 -1.56 -7.37
CA ALA A 208 -6.85 -2.35 -7.17
C ALA A 208 -7.49 -2.75 -8.51
N ARG A 209 -7.51 -1.84 -9.50
CA ARG A 209 -7.99 -2.12 -10.85
C ARG A 209 -7.18 -3.24 -11.52
N ALA A 210 -5.85 -3.11 -11.51
CA ALA A 210 -4.98 -4.11 -12.13
C ALA A 210 -5.15 -5.51 -11.50
N GLN A 211 -5.20 -5.56 -10.16
CA GLN A 211 -5.43 -6.81 -9.43
C GLN A 211 -6.83 -7.38 -9.70
N ALA A 212 -7.87 -6.54 -9.75
CA ALA A 212 -9.22 -6.97 -10.05
C ALA A 212 -9.34 -7.56 -11.45
N LEU A 213 -8.68 -6.98 -12.45
CA LEU A 213 -8.63 -7.53 -13.82
C LEU A 213 -7.95 -8.90 -13.87
N SER A 214 -6.84 -9.07 -13.16
CA SER A 214 -6.13 -10.35 -13.08
C SER A 214 -7.00 -11.42 -12.42
N VAL A 215 -7.55 -11.13 -11.24
CA VAL A 215 -8.36 -12.09 -10.48
C VAL A 215 -9.68 -12.43 -11.18
N LYS A 216 -10.27 -11.48 -11.90
CA LYS A 216 -11.53 -11.67 -12.66
C LYS A 216 -11.39 -12.73 -13.76
N ALA A 217 -10.19 -12.92 -14.30
CA ALA A 217 -9.90 -13.89 -15.36
C ALA A 217 -9.64 -15.31 -14.84
N GLU A 218 -9.66 -15.53 -13.52
CA GLU A 218 -9.44 -16.85 -12.92
C GLU A 218 -10.68 -17.75 -13.05
N GLU A 219 -10.47 -19.04 -13.33
CA GLU A 219 -11.53 -20.04 -13.57
C GLU A 219 -12.56 -20.13 -12.43
N TYR A 220 -12.13 -19.98 -11.17
CA TYR A 220 -13.05 -20.02 -10.03
C TYR A 220 -14.02 -18.82 -9.98
N VAL A 221 -13.65 -17.68 -10.59
CA VAL A 221 -14.53 -16.52 -10.72
C VAL A 221 -15.55 -16.74 -11.83
N GLU A 222 -15.12 -17.35 -12.94
CA GLU A 222 -16.03 -17.78 -14.02
C GLU A 222 -17.02 -18.84 -13.54
N GLY A 223 -16.54 -19.83 -12.79
CA GLY A 223 -17.39 -20.82 -12.15
C GLY A 223 -18.42 -20.21 -11.20
N ALA A 224 -18.01 -19.21 -10.38
CA ALA A 224 -18.92 -18.48 -9.50
C ALA A 224 -20.02 -17.74 -10.27
N ARG A 225 -19.68 -17.20 -11.45
CA ARG A 225 -20.64 -16.55 -12.34
C ARG A 225 -21.58 -17.56 -12.99
N ALA A 226 -21.07 -18.70 -13.43
CA ALA A 226 -21.86 -19.76 -14.07
C ALA A 226 -22.96 -20.33 -13.15
N ILE A 227 -22.71 -20.41 -11.84
CA ILE A 227 -23.70 -20.84 -10.83
C ILE A 227 -24.65 -19.72 -10.38
N GLY A 228 -24.60 -18.53 -11.04
CA GLY A 228 -25.56 -17.44 -10.84
C GLY A 228 -25.30 -16.55 -9.60
N LEU A 229 -24.06 -16.48 -9.07
CA LEU A 229 -23.76 -15.55 -7.98
C LEU A 229 -23.85 -14.10 -8.46
N THR A 230 -24.36 -13.22 -7.59
CA THR A 230 -24.47 -11.79 -7.89
C THR A 230 -23.07 -11.14 -7.95
N ASP A 231 -22.93 -10.11 -8.80
CA ASP A 231 -21.67 -9.37 -8.99
C ASP A 231 -21.10 -8.83 -7.68
N ALA A 232 -21.93 -8.27 -6.80
CA ALA A 232 -21.51 -7.79 -5.50
C ALA A 232 -20.89 -8.92 -4.63
N ARG A 233 -21.48 -10.12 -4.66
CA ARG A 233 -20.95 -11.29 -3.92
C ARG A 233 -19.64 -11.76 -4.52
N ILE A 234 -19.51 -11.74 -5.86
CA ILE A 234 -18.28 -12.09 -6.55
C ILE A 234 -17.16 -11.12 -6.16
N VAL A 235 -17.41 -9.80 -6.26
CA VAL A 235 -16.42 -8.79 -5.91
C VAL A 235 -15.97 -8.89 -4.46
N VAL A 236 -16.90 -8.98 -3.51
CA VAL A 236 -16.57 -8.95 -2.07
C VAL A 236 -15.96 -10.27 -1.60
N ARG A 237 -16.42 -11.43 -2.09
CA ARG A 237 -16.04 -12.74 -1.55
C ARG A 237 -14.93 -13.43 -2.33
N TYR A 238 -14.76 -13.12 -3.62
CA TYR A 238 -13.79 -13.79 -4.48
C TYR A 238 -12.68 -12.85 -4.97
N ILE A 239 -12.99 -11.60 -5.30
CA ILE A 239 -11.98 -10.68 -5.83
C ILE A 239 -11.28 -9.94 -4.69
N LEU A 240 -12.00 -9.23 -3.83
CA LEU A 240 -11.42 -8.39 -2.77
C LEU A 240 -10.40 -9.13 -1.88
N PRO A 241 -10.64 -10.38 -1.39
CA PRO A 241 -9.66 -11.06 -0.55
C PRO A 241 -8.32 -11.34 -1.26
N ASN A 242 -8.36 -11.53 -2.57
CA ASN A 242 -7.17 -11.76 -3.38
C ASN A 242 -6.43 -10.47 -3.76
N VAL A 243 -7.13 -9.34 -3.75
CA VAL A 243 -6.58 -8.00 -4.00
C VAL A 243 -5.95 -7.39 -2.73
N LEU A 244 -6.40 -7.80 -1.53
CA LEU A 244 -5.94 -7.23 -0.26
C LEU A 244 -4.43 -7.37 0.00
N PRO A 245 -3.76 -8.50 -0.25
CA PRO A 245 -2.33 -8.63 0.02
C PRO A 245 -1.47 -7.54 -0.62
N PRO A 246 -1.52 -7.29 -1.95
CA PRO A 246 -0.76 -6.21 -2.56
C PRO A 246 -1.22 -4.81 -2.11
N ILE A 247 -2.50 -4.62 -1.74
CA ILE A 247 -2.97 -3.35 -1.17
C ILE A 247 -2.33 -3.09 0.20
N ILE A 248 -2.24 -4.09 1.08
CA ILE A 248 -1.62 -3.95 2.41
C ILE A 248 -0.14 -3.58 2.29
N VAL A 249 0.59 -4.23 1.38
CA VAL A 249 1.99 -3.89 1.09
C VAL A 249 2.11 -2.45 0.60
N GLN A 250 1.30 -2.07 -0.38
CA GLN A 250 1.31 -0.70 -0.91
C GLN A 250 0.93 0.32 0.17
N ALA A 251 -0.03 0.01 1.05
CA ALA A 251 -0.44 0.88 2.14
C ALA A 251 0.71 1.14 3.11
N SER A 252 1.45 0.10 3.54
CA SER A 252 2.57 0.26 4.47
C SER A 252 3.68 1.16 3.90
N LEU A 253 4.04 0.99 2.63
CA LEU A 253 5.02 1.85 1.94
C LEU A 253 4.49 3.29 1.76
N THR A 254 3.18 3.43 1.51
CA THR A 254 2.56 4.75 1.35
C THR A 254 2.48 5.52 2.67
N VAL A 255 2.37 4.85 3.84
CA VAL A 255 2.45 5.53 5.15
C VAL A 255 3.79 6.25 5.32
N ALA A 256 4.90 5.64 4.93
CA ALA A 256 6.22 6.27 4.96
C ALA A 256 6.25 7.57 4.12
N THR A 257 5.72 7.52 2.89
CA THR A 257 5.66 8.71 2.03
C THR A 257 4.66 9.76 2.53
N ALA A 258 3.58 9.35 3.18
CA ALA A 258 2.58 10.25 3.76
C ALA A 258 3.13 11.00 4.98
N ILE A 259 3.96 10.35 5.83
CA ILE A 259 4.66 11.00 6.94
C ILE A 259 5.63 12.08 6.42
N ILE A 260 6.39 11.80 5.36
CA ILE A 260 7.27 12.80 4.73
C ILE A 260 6.44 13.96 4.15
N ALA A 261 5.31 13.66 3.52
CA ALA A 261 4.43 14.68 2.95
C ALA A 261 3.82 15.57 4.05
N GLU A 262 3.36 14.98 5.17
CA GLU A 262 2.89 15.75 6.35
C GLU A 262 3.98 16.64 6.88
N ALA A 263 5.18 16.11 7.08
CA ALA A 263 6.31 16.89 7.56
C ALA A 263 6.63 18.06 6.61
N SER A 264 6.56 17.84 5.29
CA SER A 264 6.76 18.87 4.28
C SER A 264 5.66 19.95 4.31
N LEU A 265 4.38 19.53 4.42
CA LEU A 265 3.26 20.47 4.54
C LEU A 265 3.32 21.27 5.84
N SER A 266 3.61 20.62 6.96
CA SER A 266 3.78 21.28 8.26
C SER A 266 5.00 22.21 8.27
N PHE A 267 6.09 21.83 7.58
CA PHE A 267 7.26 22.68 7.38
C PHE A 267 6.94 23.95 6.57
N LEU A 268 6.00 23.86 5.63
CA LEU A 268 5.49 25.00 4.86
C LEU A 268 4.38 25.79 5.58
N GLY A 269 4.00 25.37 6.81
CA GLY A 269 2.94 26.02 7.59
C GLY A 269 1.52 25.63 7.20
N LEU A 270 1.36 24.59 6.36
CA LEU A 270 0.05 24.10 5.88
C LEU A 270 -0.49 22.91 6.68
N GLY A 271 0.28 22.39 7.65
CA GLY A 271 -0.07 21.23 8.47
C GLY A 271 -0.50 21.60 9.88
N GLN A 272 0.15 20.98 10.89
CA GLN A 272 -0.15 21.22 12.30
C GLN A 272 0.19 22.64 12.72
N LEU A 273 -0.83 23.37 13.19
CA LEU A 273 -0.66 24.75 13.70
C LEU A 273 -0.22 24.76 15.16
N PRO A 274 0.58 25.79 15.57
CA PRO A 274 0.86 26.05 16.98
C PRO A 274 -0.43 26.19 17.81
N PRO A 275 -0.41 25.87 19.13
CA PRO A 275 0.75 25.47 19.91
C PRO A 275 1.10 23.99 19.85
N LEU A 276 0.26 23.16 19.24
CA LEU A 276 0.43 21.71 19.21
C LEU A 276 1.61 21.31 18.32
N PRO A 277 2.43 20.33 18.75
CA PRO A 277 3.58 19.89 17.97
C PRO A 277 3.22 18.84 16.93
N SER A 278 3.90 18.87 15.77
CA SER A 278 4.21 17.75 14.91
C SER A 278 5.69 17.79 14.58
N TRP A 279 6.27 16.68 14.13
CA TRP A 279 7.71 16.71 13.78
C TRP A 279 8.01 17.71 12.66
N GLY A 280 7.08 17.87 11.69
CA GLY A 280 7.22 18.83 10.60
C GLY A 280 7.10 20.28 11.08
N SER A 281 6.16 20.60 11.98
CA SER A 281 6.03 21.94 12.54
C SER A 281 7.23 22.33 13.42
N MET A 282 7.84 21.35 14.12
CA MET A 282 9.08 21.57 14.87
C MET A 282 10.24 21.92 13.93
N LEU A 283 10.36 21.26 12.77
CA LEU A 283 11.36 21.60 11.76
C LEU A 283 11.12 23.00 11.15
N ASN A 284 9.85 23.39 10.95
CA ASN A 284 9.54 24.74 10.47
C ASN A 284 10.08 25.81 11.43
N THR A 285 9.84 25.67 12.72
CA THR A 285 10.39 26.58 13.73
C THR A 285 11.91 26.49 13.81
N ALA A 286 12.48 25.28 13.75
CA ALA A 286 13.91 25.07 13.91
C ALA A 286 14.77 25.68 12.80
N LYS A 287 14.22 25.88 11.58
CA LYS A 287 14.99 26.39 10.42
C LYS A 287 15.64 27.75 10.68
N ASP A 288 14.98 28.60 11.47
CA ASP A 288 15.45 29.95 11.76
C ASP A 288 16.55 29.99 12.84
N PHE A 289 16.79 28.83 13.51
CA PHE A 289 17.70 28.71 14.65
C PHE A 289 18.76 27.62 14.50
N VAL A 290 18.97 27.08 13.30
CA VAL A 290 19.85 25.94 13.05
C VAL A 290 21.29 26.18 13.54
N GLU A 291 21.80 27.40 13.39
CA GLU A 291 23.16 27.75 13.83
C GLU A 291 23.29 27.87 15.37
N GLN A 292 22.22 28.32 16.04
CA GLN A 292 22.23 28.58 17.48
C GLN A 292 21.75 27.40 18.31
N ALA A 293 20.79 26.62 17.76
CA ALA A 293 20.12 25.51 18.43
C ALA A 293 19.89 24.32 17.48
N PRO A 294 20.96 23.68 16.99
CA PRO A 294 20.87 22.60 16.00
C PRO A 294 20.04 21.41 16.49
N TRP A 295 19.97 21.16 17.79
CA TRP A 295 19.15 20.08 18.38
C TRP A 295 17.67 20.21 18.07
N MET A 296 17.13 21.43 17.87
CA MET A 296 15.73 21.66 17.50
C MET A 296 15.35 21.02 16.16
N SER A 297 16.31 20.87 15.22
CA SER A 297 16.10 20.23 13.92
C SER A 297 16.58 18.78 13.89
N ILE A 298 17.66 18.46 14.58
CA ILE A 298 18.29 17.12 14.55
C ILE A 298 17.32 16.07 15.11
N PHE A 299 16.74 16.28 16.28
CA PHE A 299 15.90 15.28 16.92
C PHE A 299 14.61 14.99 16.14
N PRO A 300 13.81 15.97 15.68
CA PRO A 300 12.65 15.71 14.83
C PRO A 300 13.03 15.06 13.49
N GLY A 301 14.16 15.49 12.89
CA GLY A 301 14.69 14.89 11.67
C GLY A 301 15.01 13.40 11.83
N ILE A 302 15.67 13.02 12.93
CA ILE A 302 15.97 11.60 13.25
C ILE A 302 14.67 10.82 13.48
N ALA A 303 13.68 11.39 14.17
CA ALA A 303 12.40 10.71 14.41
C ALA A 303 11.66 10.41 13.10
N ILE A 304 11.59 11.39 12.18
CA ILE A 304 11.01 11.19 10.84
C ILE A 304 11.79 10.12 10.10
N PHE A 305 13.12 10.22 10.06
CA PHE A 305 13.99 9.25 9.36
C PHE A 305 13.77 7.83 9.87
N LEU A 306 13.83 7.61 11.19
CA LEU A 306 13.67 6.28 11.78
C LEU A 306 12.28 5.71 11.53
N THR A 307 11.25 6.53 11.65
CA THR A 307 9.87 6.10 11.44
C THR A 307 9.62 5.72 9.98
N VAL A 308 10.09 6.52 9.04
CA VAL A 308 10.01 6.25 7.59
C VAL A 308 10.80 4.99 7.23
N LEU A 309 12.01 4.84 7.75
CA LEU A 309 12.82 3.62 7.59
C LEU A 309 12.06 2.40 8.13
N GLY A 310 11.47 2.52 9.33
CA GLY A 310 10.68 1.46 9.95
C GLY A 310 9.51 1.00 9.08
N PHE A 311 8.72 1.94 8.53
CA PHE A 311 7.60 1.60 7.65
C PHE A 311 8.06 1.01 6.31
N ASN A 312 9.17 1.45 5.73
CA ASN A 312 9.72 0.87 4.50
C ASN A 312 10.17 -0.57 4.74
N LEU A 313 10.99 -0.83 5.78
CA LEU A 313 11.43 -2.17 6.14
C LEU A 313 10.27 -3.12 6.46
N LEU A 314 9.24 -2.61 7.15
CA LEU A 314 8.01 -3.35 7.43
C LEU A 314 7.27 -3.68 6.14
N GLY A 315 7.14 -2.72 5.22
CA GLY A 315 6.47 -2.89 3.92
C GLY A 315 7.15 -3.94 3.05
N ASP A 316 8.48 -3.90 2.97
CA ASP A 316 9.27 -4.91 2.24
C ASP A 316 9.11 -6.29 2.86
N GLY A 317 9.14 -6.39 4.19
CA GLY A 317 8.91 -7.65 4.89
C GLY A 317 7.48 -8.21 4.70
N LEU A 318 6.47 -7.34 4.66
CA LEU A 318 5.10 -7.74 4.34
C LEU A 318 4.98 -8.23 2.89
N ARG A 319 5.66 -7.59 1.96
CA ARG A 319 5.73 -8.01 0.55
C ARG A 319 6.28 -9.43 0.45
N ASP A 320 7.44 -9.70 1.06
CA ASP A 320 8.07 -11.03 1.06
C ASP A 320 7.17 -12.09 1.70
N ALA A 321 6.47 -11.74 2.79
CA ALA A 321 5.61 -12.68 3.52
C ALA A 321 4.29 -12.99 2.80
N LEU A 322 3.78 -12.04 1.99
CA LEU A 322 2.50 -12.13 1.30
C LEU A 322 2.63 -12.56 -0.17
N ASP A 323 3.85 -12.65 -0.73
CA ASP A 323 4.07 -13.08 -2.12
C ASP A 323 3.75 -14.57 -2.29
N PRO A 324 2.75 -14.93 -3.12
CA PRO A 324 2.36 -16.32 -3.34
C PRO A 324 3.30 -17.08 -4.28
N ARG A 325 4.18 -16.40 -5.03
CA ARG A 325 5.01 -17.03 -6.07
C ARG A 325 6.23 -17.79 -5.53
N GLU A 326 6.58 -17.59 -4.28
CA GLU A 326 7.67 -18.29 -3.59
C GLU A 326 7.17 -19.39 -2.63
N GLN A 327 5.94 -19.87 -2.82
CA GLN A 327 5.34 -20.91 -1.96
C GLN A 327 5.35 -22.28 -2.61
#